data_345912a41d99d96ef538eb1e4a65e6b9
#
_entry.id   345912a41d99d96ef538eb1e4a65e6b9
#
_cell.length_a   1.000
_cell.length_b   1.000
_cell.length_c   1.000
_cell.angle_alpha   90.00
_cell.angle_beta   90.00
_cell.angle_gamma   90.00
#
_symmetry.space_group_name_H-M   'P 1'
#
loop_
_entity.id
_entity.type
_entity.pdbx_description
1 polymer ?
#
loop_
_entity_poly.entity_id
_entity_poly.type
_entity_poly.pdbx_seq_one_letter_code
_entity_poly.pdbx_strand_id
1 'polypeptide(L)'
;REQKLLLEHSLIIFQHPFYWYSSPSLLKEWQDLVLAEGFAYGEGGYQLAGRYWMNAITAGAAKDSYTPHGFNNFSTTELLRPFEQTADFCGMNFVEPFVMYEAETLSHSAVEKEAQRYRDYVDSLAQSLDLLKDADNAEEG
;
A
#
# COMPACT_ATOMS: atom_id res chain seq x y z
N ARG A 1 4.91 -18.43 -8.29
CA ARG A 1 4.01 -17.59 -9.09
C ARG A 1 4.01 -16.16 -8.56
N GLU A 2 3.67 -15.95 -7.30
CA GLU A 2 3.52 -14.62 -6.68
C GLU A 2 4.81 -13.78 -6.76
N GLN A 3 5.94 -14.35 -6.37
CA GLN A 3 7.24 -13.67 -6.45
C GLN A 3 7.58 -13.20 -7.87
N LYS A 4 7.26 -14.02 -8.89
CA LYS A 4 7.47 -13.61 -10.29
C LYS A 4 6.61 -12.40 -10.66
N LEU A 5 5.34 -12.39 -10.27
CA LEU A 5 4.45 -11.23 -10.49
C LEU A 5 4.97 -9.98 -9.82
N LEU A 6 5.48 -10.08 -8.58
CA LEU A 6 6.08 -8.95 -7.89
C LEU A 6 7.27 -8.35 -8.65
N LEU A 7 8.08 -9.20 -9.28
CA LEU A 7 9.24 -8.75 -10.07
C LEU A 7 8.87 -8.06 -11.39
N GLU A 8 7.68 -8.35 -11.92
CA GLU A 8 7.19 -7.77 -13.17
C GLU A 8 6.60 -6.35 -13.00
N HIS A 9 6.39 -5.89 -11.73
CA HIS A 9 5.70 -4.63 -11.44
C HIS A 9 6.57 -3.71 -10.57
N SER A 10 6.47 -2.41 -10.82
CA SER A 10 7.17 -1.39 -10.03
C SER A 10 6.36 -0.91 -8.82
N LEU A 11 5.03 -0.89 -8.95
CA LEU A 11 4.09 -0.53 -7.88
C LEU A 11 3.28 -1.76 -7.48
N ILE A 12 3.31 -2.09 -6.21
CA ILE A 12 2.55 -3.17 -5.61
C ILE A 12 1.46 -2.56 -4.73
N ILE A 13 0.20 -2.85 -5.04
CA ILE A 13 -0.95 -2.34 -4.29
C ILE A 13 -1.58 -3.47 -3.50
N PHE A 14 -1.62 -3.32 -2.18
CA PHE A 14 -2.36 -4.19 -1.28
C PHE A 14 -3.72 -3.57 -1.00
N GLN A 15 -4.75 -4.04 -1.71
CA GLN A 15 -6.12 -3.57 -1.55
C GLN A 15 -6.88 -4.52 -0.63
N HIS A 16 -7.33 -4.01 0.53
CA HIS A 16 -7.99 -4.84 1.52
C HIS A 16 -8.89 -4.02 2.46
N PRO A 17 -9.89 -4.64 3.12
CA PRO A 17 -10.60 -4.01 4.22
C PRO A 17 -9.68 -3.85 5.44
N PHE A 18 -9.94 -2.80 6.23
CA PHE A 18 -9.15 -2.48 7.42
C PHE A 18 -9.63 -3.29 8.63
N TYR A 19 -9.43 -4.61 8.58
CA TYR A 19 -9.87 -5.52 9.63
C TYR A 19 -8.97 -5.43 10.86
N TRP A 20 -9.58 -5.15 12.00
CA TRP A 20 -8.89 -5.05 13.28
C TRP A 20 -7.64 -4.16 13.22
N TYR A 21 -7.81 -3.00 12.55
CA TYR A 21 -6.74 -2.01 12.36
C TYR A 21 -5.52 -2.53 11.59
N SER A 22 -5.72 -3.57 10.81
CA SER A 22 -4.72 -4.27 10.01
C SER A 22 -5.33 -4.79 8.70
N SER A 23 -5.07 -6.03 8.35
CA SER A 23 -5.58 -6.69 7.15
C SER A 23 -6.31 -7.98 7.50
N PRO A 24 -7.09 -8.55 6.55
CA PRO A 24 -7.53 -9.93 6.66
C PRO A 24 -6.34 -10.89 6.85
N SER A 25 -6.56 -11.99 7.57
CA SER A 25 -5.54 -13.01 7.86
C SER A 25 -4.88 -13.58 6.61
N LEU A 26 -5.64 -13.72 5.53
CA LEU A 26 -5.12 -14.19 4.24
C LEU A 26 -3.98 -13.32 3.70
N LEU A 27 -4.06 -11.99 3.86
CA LEU A 27 -2.99 -11.11 3.41
C LEU A 27 -1.74 -11.26 4.28
N LYS A 28 -1.89 -11.46 5.59
CA LYS A 28 -0.76 -11.71 6.49
C LYS A 28 -0.09 -13.05 6.14
N GLU A 29 -0.87 -14.10 5.92
CA GLU A 29 -0.37 -15.40 5.48
C GLU A 29 0.39 -15.28 4.14
N TRP A 30 -0.17 -14.53 3.18
CA TRP A 30 0.48 -14.26 1.91
C TRP A 30 1.85 -13.58 2.11
N GLN A 31 1.92 -12.56 2.99
CA GLN A 31 3.19 -11.89 3.30
C GLN A 31 4.21 -12.88 3.88
N ASP A 32 3.79 -13.70 4.84
CA ASP A 32 4.66 -14.66 5.51
C ASP A 32 5.23 -15.72 4.54
N LEU A 33 4.46 -16.11 3.54
CA LEU A 33 4.85 -17.13 2.58
C LEU A 33 5.62 -16.57 1.37
N VAL A 34 5.25 -15.38 0.91
CA VAL A 34 5.79 -14.81 -0.33
C VAL A 34 7.03 -13.95 -0.08
N LEU A 35 7.04 -13.17 1.00
CA LEU A 35 8.19 -12.34 1.39
C LEU A 35 9.24 -13.16 2.14
N ALA A 36 9.74 -14.20 1.48
CA ALA A 36 10.66 -15.16 2.06
C ALA A 36 12.12 -14.68 2.08
N GLU A 37 12.93 -15.29 2.95
CA GLU A 37 14.39 -15.13 2.95
C GLU A 37 14.98 -15.56 1.59
N GLY A 38 16.00 -14.84 1.13
CA GLY A 38 16.60 -15.04 -0.20
C GLY A 38 15.79 -14.46 -1.35
N PHE A 39 14.60 -13.90 -1.07
CA PHE A 39 13.80 -13.17 -2.05
C PHE A 39 13.56 -11.72 -1.59
N ALA A 40 12.84 -11.52 -0.50
CA ALA A 40 12.50 -10.20 0.00
C ALA A 40 13.57 -9.62 0.93
N TYR A 41 14.31 -10.45 1.62
CA TYR A 41 15.36 -10.07 2.57
C TYR A 41 16.43 -11.16 2.69
N GLY A 42 17.48 -10.90 3.47
CA GLY A 42 18.55 -11.86 3.75
C GLY A 42 19.57 -12.01 2.61
N GLU A 43 20.42 -13.02 2.71
CA GLU A 43 21.46 -13.29 1.71
C GLU A 43 20.83 -13.69 0.36
N GLY A 44 21.20 -12.97 -0.71
CA GLY A 44 20.62 -13.13 -2.05
C GLY A 44 19.21 -12.56 -2.19
N GLY A 45 18.68 -11.95 -1.14
CA GLY A 45 17.36 -11.30 -1.11
C GLY A 45 17.35 -9.88 -1.67
N TYR A 46 16.42 -9.06 -1.18
CA TYR A 46 16.18 -7.68 -1.61
C TYR A 46 15.85 -7.53 -3.11
N GLN A 47 15.24 -8.56 -3.69
CA GLN A 47 14.82 -8.52 -5.10
C GLN A 47 13.67 -7.54 -5.37
N LEU A 48 13.01 -7.07 -4.30
CA LEU A 48 11.96 -6.04 -4.35
C LEU A 48 12.51 -4.62 -4.10
N ALA A 49 13.81 -4.47 -3.87
CA ALA A 49 14.41 -3.17 -3.59
C ALA A 49 14.09 -2.14 -4.69
N GLY A 50 13.77 -0.90 -4.26
CA GLY A 50 13.40 0.20 -5.15
C GLY A 50 11.97 0.16 -5.68
N ARG A 51 11.21 -0.93 -5.50
CA ARG A 51 9.79 -0.98 -5.84
C ARG A 51 8.96 -0.20 -4.83
N TYR A 52 7.72 0.07 -5.20
CA TYR A 52 6.80 0.87 -4.40
C TYR A 52 5.70 0.00 -3.81
N TRP A 53 5.39 0.26 -2.54
CA TRP A 53 4.34 -0.39 -1.77
C TRP A 53 3.25 0.62 -1.44
N MET A 54 2.00 0.30 -1.77
CA MET A 54 0.83 1.09 -1.40
C MET A 54 -0.23 0.21 -0.75
N ASN A 55 -0.79 0.66 0.37
CA ASN A 55 -2.03 0.09 0.88
C ASN A 55 -3.22 0.90 0.36
N ALA A 56 -4.23 0.21 -0.16
CA ALA A 56 -5.53 0.77 -0.48
C ALA A 56 -6.57 0.11 0.42
N ILE A 57 -7.10 0.85 1.39
CA ILE A 57 -7.94 0.28 2.45
C ILE A 57 -9.35 0.87 2.45
N THR A 58 -10.31 0.04 2.86
CA THR A 58 -11.66 0.46 3.21
C THR A 58 -11.82 0.39 4.73
N ALA A 59 -12.19 1.52 5.35
CA ALA A 59 -12.40 1.65 6.78
C ALA A 59 -13.88 1.91 7.10
N GLY A 60 -14.40 1.26 8.14
CA GLY A 60 -15.82 1.40 8.51
C GLY A 60 -16.17 2.74 9.14
N ALA A 61 -15.27 3.31 9.95
CA ALA A 61 -15.52 4.57 10.65
C ALA A 61 -15.20 5.79 9.78
N ALA A 62 -15.72 6.96 10.18
CA ALA A 62 -15.43 8.25 9.58
C ALA A 62 -13.98 8.65 9.82
N LYS A 63 -13.41 9.47 8.94
CA LYS A 63 -12.03 9.95 9.01
C LYS A 63 -11.68 10.57 10.36
N ASP A 64 -12.57 11.37 10.92
CA ASP A 64 -12.34 12.07 12.20
C ASP A 64 -12.22 11.12 13.40
N SER A 65 -12.69 9.87 13.25
CA SER A 65 -12.50 8.83 14.26
C SER A 65 -11.03 8.39 14.37
N TYR A 66 -10.23 8.56 13.32
CA TYR A 66 -8.82 8.16 13.25
C TYR A 66 -7.90 9.34 13.53
N THR A 67 -8.05 9.89 14.71
CA THR A 67 -7.21 10.99 15.24
C THR A 67 -6.86 10.72 16.70
N PRO A 68 -5.85 11.41 17.27
CA PRO A 68 -5.49 11.27 18.70
C PRO A 68 -6.63 11.58 19.68
N HIS A 69 -7.64 12.31 19.23
CA HIS A 69 -8.84 12.65 20.03
C HIS A 69 -10.12 11.97 19.52
N GLY A 70 -10.00 11.17 18.46
CA GLY A 70 -11.09 10.41 17.90
C GLY A 70 -11.29 9.07 18.61
N PHE A 71 -12.36 8.35 18.24
CA PHE A 71 -12.70 7.06 18.85
C PHE A 71 -11.58 6.02 18.72
N ASN A 72 -10.84 6.03 17.60
CA ASN A 72 -9.78 5.05 17.32
C ASN A 72 -8.40 5.49 17.83
N ASN A 73 -8.25 6.67 18.42
CA ASN A 73 -7.04 7.20 19.09
C ASN A 73 -5.80 7.41 18.19
N PHE A 74 -5.72 6.75 17.04
CA PHE A 74 -4.59 6.79 16.11
C PHE A 74 -5.07 7.09 14.70
N SER A 75 -4.23 7.77 13.91
CA SER A 75 -4.47 7.95 12.48
C SER A 75 -4.36 6.61 11.71
N THR A 76 -4.97 6.53 10.56
CA THR A 76 -4.82 5.35 9.68
C THR A 76 -3.36 5.13 9.28
N THR A 77 -2.59 6.20 9.08
CA THR A 77 -1.15 6.12 8.78
C THR A 77 -0.37 5.50 9.94
N GLU A 78 -0.65 5.90 11.19
CA GLU A 78 -0.01 5.29 12.36
C GLU A 78 -0.37 3.80 12.50
N LEU A 79 -1.62 3.43 12.23
CA LEU A 79 -2.08 2.04 12.30
C LEU A 79 -1.52 1.18 11.14
N LEU A 80 -1.09 1.78 10.04
CA LEU A 80 -0.44 1.09 8.92
C LEU A 80 1.09 0.97 9.06
N ARG A 81 1.68 1.44 10.15
CA ARG A 81 3.13 1.31 10.43
C ARG A 81 3.70 -0.10 10.23
N PRO A 82 3.02 -1.20 10.56
CA PRO A 82 3.55 -2.53 10.27
C PRO A 82 3.81 -2.80 8.79
N PHE A 83 2.96 -2.25 7.90
CA PHE A 83 3.15 -2.37 6.44
C PHE A 83 4.30 -1.50 5.95
N GLU A 84 4.39 -0.26 6.44
CA GLU A 84 5.50 0.65 6.16
C GLU A 84 6.83 0.02 6.59
N GLN A 85 6.91 -0.53 7.81
CA GLN A 85 8.10 -1.20 8.31
C GLN A 85 8.46 -2.45 7.50
N THR A 86 7.47 -3.20 7.02
CA THR A 86 7.69 -4.37 6.16
C THR A 86 8.25 -3.94 4.80
N ALA A 87 7.70 -2.90 4.20
CA ALA A 87 8.21 -2.32 2.95
C ALA A 87 9.66 -1.88 3.10
N ASP A 88 9.96 -1.12 4.15
CA ASP A 88 11.29 -0.63 4.50
C ASP A 88 12.29 -1.80 4.65
N PHE A 89 11.91 -2.83 5.41
CA PHE A 89 12.73 -4.01 5.64
C PHE A 89 13.05 -4.77 4.34
N CYS A 90 12.14 -4.74 3.37
CA CYS A 90 12.35 -5.34 2.04
C CYS A 90 13.04 -4.39 1.03
N GLY A 91 13.47 -3.19 1.47
CA GLY A 91 14.09 -2.18 0.60
C GLY A 91 13.12 -1.52 -0.38
N MET A 92 11.81 -1.60 -0.11
CA MET A 92 10.75 -0.97 -0.91
C MET A 92 10.43 0.44 -0.41
N ASN A 93 9.89 1.27 -1.29
CA ASN A 93 9.42 2.61 -0.97
C ASN A 93 7.94 2.56 -0.60
N PHE A 94 7.60 2.85 0.66
CA PHE A 94 6.21 2.95 1.07
C PHE A 94 5.64 4.30 0.64
N VAL A 95 4.51 4.28 -0.07
CA VAL A 95 3.83 5.50 -0.52
C VAL A 95 2.56 5.74 0.29
N GLU A 96 2.06 6.97 0.25
CA GLU A 96 0.85 7.36 0.99
C GLU A 96 -0.31 6.40 0.70
N PRO A 97 -0.94 5.81 1.72
CA PRO A 97 -2.04 4.89 1.52
C PRO A 97 -3.30 5.59 1.01
N PHE A 98 -4.06 4.91 0.17
CA PHE A 98 -5.41 5.32 -0.17
C PHE A 98 -6.39 4.78 0.88
N VAL A 99 -7.25 5.64 1.41
CA VAL A 99 -8.27 5.25 2.40
C VAL A 99 -9.64 5.70 1.96
N MET A 100 -10.58 4.75 1.87
CA MET A 100 -12.00 5.00 1.75
C MET A 100 -12.65 4.82 3.12
N TYR A 101 -13.09 5.91 3.72
CA TYR A 101 -13.76 5.92 5.02
C TYR A 101 -15.25 5.67 4.89
N GLU A 102 -15.90 5.27 5.99
CA GLU A 102 -17.35 5.02 6.07
C GLU A 102 -17.86 3.99 5.05
N ALA A 103 -17.01 3.02 4.69
CA ALA A 103 -17.24 2.10 3.58
C ALA A 103 -18.59 1.35 3.62
N GLU A 104 -19.12 1.11 4.81
CA GLU A 104 -20.37 0.38 5.01
C GLU A 104 -21.63 1.28 4.90
N THR A 105 -21.48 2.59 4.99
CA THR A 105 -22.58 3.56 5.07
C THR A 105 -22.69 4.48 3.86
N LEU A 106 -21.70 4.45 2.97
CA LEU A 106 -21.69 5.27 1.76
C LEU A 106 -22.85 4.90 0.82
N SER A 107 -23.48 5.92 0.25
CA SER A 107 -24.42 5.72 -0.86
C SER A 107 -23.70 5.22 -2.11
N HIS A 108 -24.43 4.61 -3.04
CA HIS A 108 -23.84 4.14 -4.32
C HIS A 108 -23.10 5.26 -5.07
N SER A 109 -23.71 6.45 -5.15
CA SER A 109 -23.05 7.61 -5.79
C SER A 109 -21.79 8.10 -5.06
N ALA A 110 -21.73 7.95 -3.74
CA ALA A 110 -20.54 8.27 -2.97
C ALA A 110 -19.43 7.23 -3.21
N VAL A 111 -19.77 5.95 -3.31
CA VAL A 111 -18.81 4.90 -3.68
C VAL A 111 -18.23 5.14 -5.08
N GLU A 112 -19.06 5.56 -6.05
CA GLU A 112 -18.57 5.91 -7.39
C GLU A 112 -17.56 7.07 -7.37
N LYS A 113 -17.80 8.09 -6.54
CA LYS A 113 -16.85 9.21 -6.35
C LYS A 113 -15.53 8.73 -5.72
N GLU A 114 -15.61 7.86 -4.72
CA GLU A 114 -14.42 7.26 -4.10
C GLU A 114 -13.64 6.38 -5.09
N ALA A 115 -14.33 5.62 -5.93
CA ALA A 115 -13.71 4.83 -6.99
C ALA A 115 -12.98 5.72 -8.01
N GLN A 116 -13.58 6.87 -8.37
CA GLN A 116 -12.92 7.84 -9.25
C GLN A 116 -11.71 8.47 -8.55
N ARG A 117 -11.81 8.85 -7.28
CA ARG A 117 -10.69 9.37 -6.47
C ARG A 117 -9.54 8.35 -6.39
N TYR A 118 -9.86 7.08 -6.23
CA TYR A 118 -8.88 6.00 -6.23
C TYR A 118 -8.16 5.88 -7.58
N ARG A 119 -8.91 5.88 -8.67
CA ARG A 119 -8.35 5.87 -10.03
C ARG A 119 -7.40 7.03 -10.25
N ASP A 120 -7.86 8.26 -9.97
CA ASP A 120 -7.07 9.48 -10.18
C ASP A 120 -5.77 9.44 -9.36
N TYR A 121 -5.83 8.89 -8.14
CA TYR A 121 -4.66 8.74 -7.28
C TYR A 121 -3.65 7.74 -7.85
N VAL A 122 -4.12 6.56 -8.29
CA VAL A 122 -3.24 5.54 -8.90
C VAL A 122 -2.63 6.05 -10.20
N ASP A 123 -3.40 6.72 -11.04
CA ASP A 123 -2.91 7.30 -12.31
C ASP A 123 -1.84 8.38 -12.05
N SER A 124 -2.09 9.26 -11.09
CA SER A 124 -1.13 10.30 -10.68
C SER A 124 0.16 9.69 -10.12
N LEU A 125 0.04 8.65 -9.30
CA LEU A 125 1.18 7.93 -8.74
C LEU A 125 1.99 7.25 -9.85
N ALA A 126 1.35 6.55 -10.77
CA ALA A 126 1.99 5.90 -11.89
C ALA A 126 2.78 6.89 -12.76
N GLN A 127 2.20 8.05 -13.08
CA GLN A 127 2.88 9.12 -13.81
C GLN A 127 4.12 9.63 -13.08
N SER A 128 4.03 9.81 -11.75
CA SER A 128 5.16 10.25 -10.93
C SER A 128 6.29 9.23 -10.94
N LEU A 129 5.98 7.94 -10.89
CA LEU A 129 6.96 6.87 -10.92
C LEU A 129 7.64 6.72 -12.29
N ASP A 130 6.92 6.95 -13.39
CA ASP A 130 7.50 6.95 -14.73
C ASP A 130 8.49 8.13 -14.92
N LEU A 131 8.15 9.32 -14.42
CA LEU A 131 9.06 10.48 -14.44
C LEU A 131 10.34 10.23 -13.64
N LEU A 132 10.28 9.52 -12.51
CA LEU A 132 11.47 9.17 -11.72
C LEU A 132 12.38 8.20 -12.47
N LYS A 133 11.82 7.19 -13.14
CA LYS A 133 12.61 6.25 -13.97
C LYS A 133 13.30 6.95 -15.14
N ASP A 134 12.63 7.89 -15.79
CA ASP A 134 13.21 8.66 -16.88
C ASP A 134 14.35 9.55 -16.39
N ALA A 135 14.25 10.12 -15.19
CA ALA A 135 15.31 10.91 -14.58
C ALA A 135 16.55 10.05 -14.24
N ASP A 136 16.35 8.88 -13.62
CA ASP A 136 17.43 7.95 -13.29
C ASP A 136 18.19 7.47 -14.54
N ASN A 137 17.47 7.15 -15.62
CA ASN A 137 18.07 6.75 -16.89
C ASN A 137 18.84 7.90 -17.58
N ALA A 138 18.49 9.15 -17.33
CA ALA A 138 19.18 10.31 -17.88
C ALA A 138 20.51 10.63 -17.14
N GLU A 139 20.63 10.23 -15.88
CA GLU A 139 21.86 10.42 -15.08
C GLU A 139 22.90 9.32 -15.34
N GLU A 140 22.49 8.16 -15.84
CA GLU A 140 23.39 7.02 -16.16
C GLU A 140 23.95 7.08 -17.60
N GLY A 141 23.55 8.01 -18.42
CA GLY A 141 23.97 8.18 -19.83
C GLY A 141 24.86 9.38 -20.03
#